data_6a97c1a4638c3854157a32161e31832b
#
_entry.id   6a97c1a4638c3854157a32161e31832b
#
_cell.length_a   1.000
_cell.length_b   1.000
_cell.length_c   1.000
_cell.angle_alpha   90.00
_cell.angle_beta   90.00
_cell.angle_gamma   90.00
#
_symmetry.space_group_name_H-M   'P 1'
#
loop_
_entity.id
_entity.type
_entity.pdbx_description
1 polymer ?
#
loop_
_entity_poly.entity_id
_entity_poly.type
_entity_poly.pdbx_seq_one_letter_code
_entity_poly.pdbx_strand_id
1 'polypeptide(L)'
;MTIGSPNLSLGSNNAADRMQLKRLAAQPHLTYCTNIHAGESWDEVSQSLNAFVPAIRDAVADGASMGIGLRLSGQAAFSLHEPGVLQTFQAQLKSLNAYVFTLNAFPYGTFHGVPVKQDVYAPDWTHAERVRYTLACIDILAALLPQGVDGSISTVPVGFRGACDAPEAMPKVVSHLLQCVAHSVAIKRQTGQHIALALEPEPAC
;
A
#
# COMPACT_ATOMS: atom_id res chain seq x y z
N MET A 1 33.20 23.50 -24.23
CA MET A 1 31.75 23.44 -24.14
C MET A 1 31.38 23.09 -22.71
N THR A 2 31.02 24.09 -21.92
CA THR A 2 30.64 23.94 -20.49
C THR A 2 29.18 23.61 -20.45
N ILE A 3 28.83 22.43 -20.01
CA ILE A 3 27.44 22.00 -19.79
C ILE A 3 26.94 22.73 -18.54
N GLY A 4 26.10 23.74 -18.73
CA GLY A 4 25.45 24.46 -17.63
C GLY A 4 24.52 23.55 -16.88
N SER A 5 24.71 23.46 -15.55
CA SER A 5 23.78 22.81 -14.64
C SER A 5 22.42 23.48 -14.72
N PRO A 6 21.29 22.74 -14.82
CA PRO A 6 19.97 23.35 -14.81
C PRO A 6 19.71 23.97 -13.44
N ASN A 7 19.57 25.28 -13.40
CA ASN A 7 19.15 26.02 -12.23
C ASN A 7 17.71 25.64 -11.89
N LEU A 8 17.51 24.77 -10.91
CA LEU A 8 16.20 24.41 -10.35
C LEU A 8 15.71 25.59 -9.49
N SER A 9 15.12 26.60 -10.12
CA SER A 9 14.36 27.61 -9.37
C SER A 9 13.12 26.93 -8.80
N LEU A 10 13.11 26.78 -7.47
CA LEU A 10 11.92 26.41 -6.70
C LEU A 10 10.92 27.58 -6.78
N GLY A 11 10.01 27.51 -7.75
CA GLY A 11 8.91 28.49 -7.88
C GLY A 11 7.97 28.40 -6.68
N SER A 12 7.33 29.54 -6.35
CA SER A 12 6.41 29.76 -5.23
C SER A 12 5.40 28.64 -5.04
N ASN A 13 5.39 28.05 -3.86
CA ASN A 13 4.83 26.73 -3.57
C ASN A 13 3.52 26.83 -2.80
N ASN A 14 2.50 26.25 -3.36
CA ASN A 14 1.39 25.78 -2.56
C ASN A 14 1.87 24.48 -1.86
N ALA A 15 1.85 24.44 -0.54
CA ALA A 15 2.43 23.37 0.26
C ALA A 15 1.86 21.96 -0.06
N ALA A 16 0.65 21.89 -0.62
CA ALA A 16 0.02 20.64 -1.08
C ALA A 16 0.81 19.89 -2.18
N ASP A 17 1.80 20.53 -2.80
CA ASP A 17 2.46 20.04 -4.00
C ASP A 17 3.77 19.29 -3.77
N ARG A 18 4.29 19.26 -2.53
CA ARG A 18 5.64 18.73 -2.29
C ARG A 18 5.76 17.21 -2.41
N MET A 19 4.69 16.48 -2.11
CA MET A 19 4.69 15.02 -2.22
C MET A 19 4.27 14.53 -3.62
N GLN A 20 3.74 15.40 -4.47
CA GLN A 20 3.43 15.11 -5.86
C GLN A 20 4.44 15.79 -6.79
N LEU A 21 5.10 15.02 -7.64
CA LEU A 21 6.10 15.54 -8.58
C LEU A 21 5.41 16.06 -9.85
N LYS A 22 4.72 17.20 -9.74
CA LYS A 22 3.88 17.80 -10.81
C LYS A 22 4.62 18.13 -12.11
N ARG A 23 5.95 18.20 -12.09
CA ARG A 23 6.76 18.47 -13.29
C ARG A 23 6.91 17.26 -14.21
N LEU A 24 6.54 16.06 -13.74
CA LEU A 24 6.56 14.85 -14.55
C LEU A 24 5.18 14.58 -15.12
N ALA A 25 5.12 14.12 -16.37
CA ALA A 25 3.85 13.85 -17.06
C ALA A 25 2.95 12.88 -16.28
N ALA A 26 3.54 11.91 -15.59
CA ALA A 26 2.81 10.94 -14.77
C ALA A 26 2.43 11.46 -13.37
N GLN A 27 2.93 12.64 -12.96
CA GLN A 27 2.70 13.24 -11.65
C GLN A 27 2.84 12.25 -10.48
N PRO A 28 3.97 11.54 -10.35
CA PRO A 28 4.14 10.54 -9.31
C PRO A 28 4.11 11.18 -7.92
N HIS A 29 3.68 10.40 -6.94
CA HIS A 29 3.66 10.80 -5.54
C HIS A 29 4.87 10.22 -4.81
N LEU A 30 5.46 11.00 -3.90
CA LEU A 30 6.38 10.50 -2.89
C LEU A 30 5.57 9.93 -1.73
N THR A 31 6.08 8.90 -1.10
CA THR A 31 5.40 8.26 0.02
C THR A 31 6.36 7.98 1.16
N TYR A 32 5.83 8.07 2.37
CA TYR A 32 6.44 7.53 3.56
C TYR A 32 5.92 6.12 3.80
N CYS A 33 6.78 5.10 3.71
CA CYS A 33 6.40 3.70 3.90
C CYS A 33 6.42 3.32 5.39
N THR A 34 5.29 2.81 5.90
CA THR A 34 5.14 2.42 7.31
C THR A 34 5.66 1.03 7.64
N ASN A 35 6.12 0.27 6.67
CA ASN A 35 6.72 -1.06 6.88
C ASN A 35 8.03 -1.03 7.68
N ILE A 36 8.62 0.14 7.94
CA ILE A 36 9.75 0.30 8.87
C ILE A 36 9.33 0.22 10.34
N HIS A 37 8.05 0.35 10.65
CA HIS A 37 7.51 0.26 12.00
C HIS A 37 6.92 -1.12 12.28
N ALA A 38 7.12 -1.60 13.49
CA ALA A 38 6.40 -2.77 13.98
C ALA A 38 4.91 -2.44 14.18
N GLY A 39 4.07 -3.45 14.07
CA GLY A 39 2.62 -3.36 14.30
C GLY A 39 1.89 -4.43 13.51
N GLU A 40 1.26 -5.37 14.22
CA GLU A 40 0.48 -6.45 13.61
C GLU A 40 -1.01 -6.23 13.79
N SER A 41 -1.43 -5.62 14.90
CA SER A 41 -2.81 -5.19 15.10
C SER A 41 -3.06 -3.82 14.49
N TRP A 42 -4.34 -3.54 14.20
CA TRP A 42 -4.74 -2.21 13.73
C TRP A 42 -4.42 -1.11 14.75
N ASP A 43 -4.61 -1.40 16.04
CA ASP A 43 -4.34 -0.43 17.10
C ASP A 43 -2.86 -0.02 17.14
N GLU A 44 -1.94 -0.97 16.99
CA GLU A 44 -0.49 -0.69 16.91
C GLU A 44 -0.16 0.15 15.68
N VAL A 45 -0.72 -0.18 14.52
CA VAL A 45 -0.55 0.60 13.28
C VAL A 45 -1.06 2.02 13.47
N SER A 46 -2.27 2.19 14.01
CA SER A 46 -2.88 3.51 14.25
C SER A 46 -2.07 4.35 15.23
N GLN A 47 -1.57 3.76 16.32
CA GLN A 47 -0.67 4.43 17.28
C GLN A 47 0.64 4.86 16.62
N SER A 48 1.24 4.00 15.80
CA SER A 48 2.46 4.29 15.05
C SER A 48 2.27 5.48 14.09
N LEU A 49 1.15 5.54 13.38
CA LEU A 49 0.82 6.66 12.51
C LEU A 49 0.75 7.98 13.30
N ASN A 50 0.08 7.99 14.45
CA ASN A 50 -0.03 9.17 15.31
C ASN A 50 1.34 9.60 15.88
N ALA A 51 2.20 8.65 16.19
CA ALA A 51 3.52 8.93 16.78
C ALA A 51 4.51 9.51 15.76
N PHE A 52 4.52 9.03 14.53
CA PHE A 52 5.59 9.33 13.58
C PHE A 52 5.17 10.28 12.44
N VAL A 53 3.94 10.18 11.93
CA VAL A 53 3.50 10.94 10.76
C VAL A 53 3.62 12.45 10.95
N PRO A 54 3.23 13.07 12.08
CA PRO A 54 3.33 14.53 12.24
C PRO A 54 4.76 15.04 12.10
N ALA A 55 5.71 14.43 12.81
CA ALA A 55 7.10 14.87 12.81
C ALA A 55 7.76 14.67 11.43
N ILE A 56 7.48 13.55 10.77
CA ILE A 56 8.01 13.28 9.43
C ILE A 56 7.40 14.25 8.42
N ARG A 57 6.09 14.45 8.44
CA ARG A 57 5.41 15.41 7.57
C ARG A 57 6.02 16.82 7.72
N ASP A 58 6.21 17.28 8.94
CA ASP A 58 6.75 18.60 9.19
C ASP A 58 8.21 18.74 8.69
N ALA A 59 8.98 17.64 8.75
CA ALA A 59 10.35 17.62 8.26
C ALA A 59 10.47 17.57 6.74
N VAL A 60 9.58 16.84 6.04
CA VAL A 60 9.75 16.57 4.59
C VAL A 60 8.71 17.22 3.70
N ALA A 61 7.51 17.51 4.21
CA ALA A 61 6.40 18.07 3.47
C ALA A 61 6.09 19.52 3.86
N ASP A 62 6.79 20.09 4.84
CA ASP A 62 6.64 21.48 5.27
C ASP A 62 5.17 21.85 5.57
N GLY A 63 4.48 20.96 6.28
CA GLY A 63 3.06 21.10 6.62
C GLY A 63 2.09 20.74 5.50
N ALA A 64 2.56 20.38 4.31
CA ALA A 64 1.71 19.87 3.23
C ALA A 64 1.12 18.49 3.57
N SER A 65 0.09 18.09 2.82
CA SER A 65 -0.46 16.74 2.91
C SER A 65 0.58 15.70 2.49
N MET A 66 0.74 14.66 3.30
CA MET A 66 1.77 13.64 3.11
C MET A 66 1.18 12.33 2.60
N GLY A 67 1.77 11.78 1.53
CA GLY A 67 1.45 10.44 1.03
C GLY A 67 2.01 9.36 1.94
N ILE A 68 1.20 8.36 2.26
CA ILE A 68 1.57 7.21 3.08
C ILE A 68 1.46 5.94 2.27
N GLY A 69 2.55 5.16 2.24
CA GLY A 69 2.56 3.76 1.84
C GLY A 69 2.28 2.92 3.08
N LEU A 70 1.05 2.45 3.21
CA LEU A 70 0.57 1.80 4.41
C LEU A 70 0.83 0.29 4.36
N ARG A 71 1.57 -0.25 5.32
CA ARG A 71 1.67 -1.68 5.53
C ARG A 71 0.53 -2.15 6.42
N LEU A 72 -0.14 -3.20 6.03
CA LEU A 72 -1.16 -3.88 6.84
C LEU A 72 -0.83 -5.39 6.93
N SER A 73 -0.85 -5.94 8.13
CA SER A 73 -0.94 -7.38 8.34
C SER A 73 -2.34 -7.90 8.00
N GLY A 74 -2.53 -9.20 7.91
CA GLY A 74 -3.87 -9.79 7.78
C GLY A 74 -4.78 -9.37 8.91
N GLN A 75 -4.29 -9.42 10.16
CA GLN A 75 -5.04 -9.02 11.33
C GLN A 75 -5.47 -7.54 11.28
N ALA A 76 -4.52 -6.64 10.97
CA ALA A 76 -4.82 -5.21 10.86
C ALA A 76 -5.79 -4.91 9.72
N ALA A 77 -5.64 -5.59 8.57
CA ALA A 77 -6.52 -5.40 7.42
C ALA A 77 -7.96 -5.82 7.74
N PHE A 78 -8.17 -6.98 8.36
CA PHE A 78 -9.52 -7.43 8.71
C PHE A 78 -10.17 -6.53 9.77
N SER A 79 -9.42 -6.08 10.77
CA SER A 79 -9.93 -5.10 11.75
C SER A 79 -10.28 -3.76 11.10
N LEU A 80 -9.41 -3.26 10.22
CA LEU A 80 -9.63 -1.99 9.53
C LEU A 80 -10.78 -2.06 8.52
N HIS A 81 -11.05 -3.23 7.94
CA HIS A 81 -12.16 -3.45 7.02
C HIS A 81 -13.55 -3.30 7.68
N GLU A 82 -13.62 -3.34 9.02
CA GLU A 82 -14.87 -3.08 9.75
C GLU A 82 -15.31 -1.61 9.52
N PRO A 83 -16.57 -1.35 9.12
CA PRO A 83 -17.02 -0.03 8.66
C PRO A 83 -16.75 1.11 9.65
N GLY A 84 -16.96 0.91 10.94
CA GLY A 84 -16.74 1.94 11.97
C GLY A 84 -15.25 2.24 12.17
N VAL A 85 -14.39 1.23 12.05
CA VAL A 85 -12.92 1.36 12.18
C VAL A 85 -12.37 2.14 10.99
N LEU A 86 -12.81 1.82 9.78
CA LEU A 86 -12.38 2.50 8.56
C LEU A 86 -12.78 3.99 8.57
N GLN A 87 -13.99 4.32 9.02
CA GLN A 87 -14.41 5.72 9.17
C GLN A 87 -13.56 6.48 10.18
N THR A 88 -13.22 5.85 11.30
CA THR A 88 -12.32 6.43 12.30
C THR A 88 -10.94 6.69 11.70
N PHE A 89 -10.43 5.78 10.89
CA PHE A 89 -9.15 5.96 10.20
C PHE A 89 -9.18 7.10 9.16
N GLN A 90 -10.25 7.24 8.42
CA GLN A 90 -10.42 8.38 7.51
C GLN A 90 -10.35 9.72 8.27
N ALA A 91 -10.98 9.81 9.45
CA ALA A 91 -10.88 10.99 10.31
C ALA A 91 -9.46 11.20 10.85
N GLN A 92 -8.76 10.12 11.23
CA GLN A 92 -7.35 10.17 11.66
C GLN A 92 -6.44 10.70 10.55
N LEU A 93 -6.54 10.17 9.33
CA LEU A 93 -5.76 10.65 8.18
C LEU A 93 -5.99 12.14 7.93
N LYS A 94 -7.24 12.59 7.99
CA LYS A 94 -7.57 14.00 7.86
C LYS A 94 -6.91 14.84 8.96
N SER A 95 -6.92 14.39 10.22
CA SER A 95 -6.28 15.11 11.34
C SER A 95 -4.75 15.14 11.19
N LEU A 96 -4.16 14.10 10.64
CA LEU A 96 -2.73 14.01 10.36
C LEU A 96 -2.30 14.80 9.12
N ASN A 97 -3.25 15.36 8.36
CA ASN A 97 -3.02 15.93 7.03
C ASN A 97 -2.25 14.95 6.13
N ALA A 98 -2.75 13.72 6.03
CA ALA A 98 -2.13 12.63 5.29
C ALA A 98 -3.15 11.90 4.42
N TYR A 99 -2.67 11.19 3.42
CA TYR A 99 -3.49 10.36 2.52
C TYR A 99 -2.77 9.06 2.18
N VAL A 100 -3.54 8.02 1.89
CA VAL A 100 -3.03 6.69 1.50
C VAL A 100 -3.35 6.47 0.02
N PHE A 101 -2.35 6.08 -0.77
CA PHE A 101 -2.54 5.74 -2.19
C PHE A 101 -1.86 4.43 -2.58
N THR A 102 -1.10 3.84 -1.66
CA THR A 102 -0.46 2.54 -1.87
C THR A 102 -0.47 1.72 -0.58
N LEU A 103 -0.73 0.43 -0.71
CA LEU A 103 -0.66 -0.54 0.39
C LEU A 103 0.46 -1.53 0.15
N ASN A 104 1.22 -1.84 1.21
CA ASN A 104 2.08 -3.00 1.24
C ASN A 104 1.29 -4.16 1.88
N ALA A 105 0.85 -5.10 1.05
CA ALA A 105 0.14 -6.31 1.42
C ALA A 105 0.98 -7.58 1.17
N PHE A 106 2.30 -7.46 1.30
CA PHE A 106 3.21 -8.59 1.14
C PHE A 106 3.24 -9.44 2.41
N PRO A 107 3.74 -8.98 3.57
CA PRO A 107 3.75 -9.79 4.78
C PRO A 107 2.35 -9.86 5.39
N TYR A 108 1.80 -11.07 5.45
CA TYR A 108 0.49 -11.31 6.06
C TYR A 108 0.56 -11.37 7.59
N GLY A 109 1.59 -12.04 8.12
CA GLY A 109 1.82 -12.22 9.55
C GLY A 109 2.94 -11.33 10.09
N THR A 110 3.46 -11.72 11.24
CA THR A 110 4.54 -11.02 11.95
C THR A 110 5.77 -10.89 11.07
N PHE A 111 6.23 -9.67 10.93
CA PHE A 111 7.35 -9.33 10.05
C PHE A 111 8.55 -8.76 10.80
N HIS A 112 8.35 -8.10 11.95
CA HIS A 112 9.41 -7.49 12.74
C HIS A 112 9.82 -8.36 13.93
N GLY A 113 11.12 -8.39 14.24
CA GLY A 113 11.63 -9.05 15.43
C GLY A 113 11.70 -10.59 15.37
N VAL A 114 11.40 -11.18 14.20
CA VAL A 114 11.44 -12.61 13.98
C VAL A 114 12.21 -12.94 12.69
N PRO A 115 12.89 -14.12 12.62
CA PRO A 115 13.51 -14.59 11.37
C PRO A 115 12.41 -15.02 10.39
N VAL A 116 12.03 -14.16 9.46
CA VAL A 116 10.87 -14.41 8.58
C VAL A 116 11.15 -15.27 7.36
N LYS A 117 12.40 -15.44 6.94
CA LYS A 117 12.80 -16.32 5.81
C LYS A 117 11.64 -16.60 4.81
N GLN A 118 11.31 -17.90 4.61
CA GLN A 118 10.24 -18.32 3.72
C GLN A 118 8.82 -18.08 4.26
N ASP A 119 8.64 -17.94 5.57
CA ASP A 119 7.31 -17.76 6.18
C ASP A 119 6.67 -16.42 5.84
N VAL A 120 7.46 -15.44 5.39
CA VAL A 120 6.94 -14.16 4.91
C VAL A 120 6.02 -14.30 3.68
N TYR A 121 6.20 -15.37 2.89
CA TYR A 121 5.38 -15.65 1.72
C TYR A 121 4.03 -16.29 2.06
N ALA A 122 3.86 -16.81 3.28
CA ALA A 122 2.64 -17.50 3.69
C ALA A 122 1.58 -16.54 4.27
N PRO A 123 0.30 -16.76 3.97
CA PRO A 123 -0.22 -17.59 2.89
C PRO A 123 0.16 -17.02 1.51
N ASP A 124 0.58 -17.89 0.59
CA ASP A 124 0.86 -17.52 -0.80
C ASP A 124 -0.41 -17.57 -1.68
N TRP A 125 -0.26 -17.37 -3.00
CA TRP A 125 -1.38 -17.33 -3.93
C TRP A 125 -2.04 -18.69 -4.18
N THR A 126 -1.52 -19.79 -3.64
CA THR A 126 -2.21 -21.08 -3.65
C THR A 126 -3.31 -21.17 -2.57
N HIS A 127 -3.38 -20.21 -1.66
CA HIS A 127 -4.30 -20.19 -0.52
C HIS A 127 -5.41 -19.16 -0.67
N ALA A 128 -6.66 -19.56 -0.44
CA ALA A 128 -7.82 -18.67 -0.47
C ALA A 128 -7.74 -17.54 0.57
N GLU A 129 -6.97 -17.73 1.65
CA GLU A 129 -6.72 -16.72 2.66
C GLU A 129 -6.00 -15.49 2.08
N ARG A 130 -5.04 -15.69 1.16
CA ARG A 130 -4.39 -14.59 0.43
C ARG A 130 -5.40 -13.78 -0.38
N VAL A 131 -6.37 -14.46 -1.01
CA VAL A 131 -7.43 -13.79 -1.77
C VAL A 131 -8.29 -12.93 -0.84
N ARG A 132 -8.78 -13.50 0.27
CA ARG A 132 -9.62 -12.76 1.25
C ARG A 132 -8.91 -11.51 1.76
N TYR A 133 -7.65 -11.66 2.14
CA TYR A 133 -6.83 -10.55 2.60
C TYR A 133 -6.65 -9.47 1.53
N THR A 134 -6.32 -9.86 0.30
CA THR A 134 -6.11 -8.92 -0.79
C THR A 134 -7.41 -8.20 -1.17
N LEU A 135 -8.56 -8.88 -1.15
CA LEU A 135 -9.87 -8.24 -1.37
C LEU A 135 -10.16 -7.20 -0.30
N ALA A 136 -9.93 -7.51 0.98
CA ALA A 136 -10.06 -6.53 2.06
C ALA A 136 -9.14 -5.31 1.86
N CYS A 137 -7.88 -5.54 1.47
CA CYS A 137 -6.95 -4.46 1.14
C CYS A 137 -7.44 -3.60 -0.04
N ILE A 138 -8.04 -4.19 -1.07
CA ILE A 138 -8.61 -3.47 -2.22
C ILE A 138 -9.76 -2.58 -1.75
N ASP A 139 -10.68 -3.09 -0.92
CA ASP A 139 -11.82 -2.32 -0.40
C ASP A 139 -11.35 -1.17 0.51
N ILE A 140 -10.37 -1.44 1.39
CA ILE A 140 -9.76 -0.42 2.24
C ILE A 140 -9.15 0.69 1.39
N LEU A 141 -8.32 0.33 0.40
CA LEU A 141 -7.66 1.33 -0.44
C LEU A 141 -8.67 2.12 -1.26
N ALA A 142 -9.71 1.48 -1.79
CA ALA A 142 -10.79 2.17 -2.52
C ALA A 142 -11.47 3.23 -1.65
N ALA A 143 -11.68 2.95 -0.36
CA ALA A 143 -12.28 3.91 0.57
C ALA A 143 -11.33 5.05 0.98
N LEU A 144 -10.01 4.84 0.90
CA LEU A 144 -9.00 5.81 1.35
C LEU A 144 -8.41 6.64 0.21
N LEU A 145 -8.49 6.14 -1.02
CA LEU A 145 -7.81 6.71 -2.19
C LEU A 145 -8.37 8.11 -2.52
N PRO A 146 -7.52 9.14 -2.61
CA PRO A 146 -7.96 10.45 -3.04
C PRO A 146 -8.53 10.43 -4.46
N GLN A 147 -9.50 11.29 -4.73
CA GLN A 147 -10.09 11.39 -6.06
C GLN A 147 -9.04 11.75 -7.12
N GLY A 148 -9.04 11.04 -8.23
CA GLY A 148 -8.10 11.26 -9.34
C GLY A 148 -6.69 10.75 -9.11
N VAL A 149 -6.46 10.01 -8.01
CA VAL A 149 -5.19 9.34 -7.74
C VAL A 149 -5.33 7.84 -8.00
N ASP A 150 -4.42 7.28 -8.78
CA ASP A 150 -4.33 5.83 -8.97
C ASP A 150 -3.72 5.17 -7.74
N GLY A 151 -4.29 4.04 -7.33
CA GLY A 151 -3.82 3.24 -6.20
C GLY A 151 -3.00 2.03 -6.62
N SER A 152 -2.19 1.53 -5.71
CA SER A 152 -1.48 0.26 -5.90
C SER A 152 -1.45 -0.56 -4.61
N ILE A 153 -1.44 -1.88 -4.77
CA ILE A 153 -1.27 -2.83 -3.68
C ILE A 153 -0.14 -3.76 -4.08
N SER A 154 0.97 -3.73 -3.35
CA SER A 154 2.03 -4.70 -3.52
C SER A 154 1.71 -5.98 -2.74
N THR A 155 2.07 -7.12 -3.31
CA THR A 155 1.81 -8.44 -2.74
C THR A 155 2.94 -9.40 -3.05
N VAL A 156 2.95 -10.54 -2.33
CA VAL A 156 3.90 -11.63 -2.58
C VAL A 156 3.91 -12.01 -4.06
N PRO A 157 5.05 -12.52 -4.57
CA PRO A 157 5.08 -13.21 -5.86
C PRO A 157 4.15 -14.44 -5.80
N VAL A 158 4.24 -15.34 -6.75
CA VAL A 158 3.34 -16.52 -6.76
C VAL A 158 3.42 -17.32 -5.46
N GLY A 159 4.64 -17.57 -4.98
CA GLY A 159 4.94 -18.27 -3.74
C GLY A 159 6.43 -18.48 -3.59
N PHE A 160 6.87 -19.04 -2.47
CA PHE A 160 8.26 -19.46 -2.28
C PHE A 160 8.57 -20.65 -3.20
N ARG A 161 9.86 -20.79 -3.58
CA ARG A 161 10.32 -21.88 -4.47
C ARG A 161 9.75 -23.24 -4.01
N GLY A 162 9.20 -23.98 -4.96
CA GLY A 162 8.54 -25.25 -4.73
C GLY A 162 7.04 -25.18 -4.40
N ALA A 163 6.52 -24.00 -4.03
CA ALA A 163 5.08 -23.86 -3.74
C ALA A 163 4.17 -24.13 -4.94
N CYS A 164 4.72 -23.98 -6.15
CA CYS A 164 3.97 -24.14 -7.41
C CYS A 164 4.42 -25.35 -8.23
N ASP A 165 5.14 -26.29 -7.67
CA ASP A 165 5.62 -27.49 -8.36
C ASP A 165 4.50 -28.48 -8.70
N ALA A 166 3.39 -28.45 -7.93
CA ALA A 166 2.22 -29.27 -8.22
C ALA A 166 1.48 -28.76 -9.47
N PRO A 167 1.07 -29.64 -10.40
CA PRO A 167 0.42 -29.25 -11.65
C PRO A 167 -0.84 -28.37 -11.48
N GLU A 168 -1.56 -28.56 -10.38
CA GLU A 168 -2.76 -27.78 -10.05
C GLU A 168 -2.47 -26.42 -9.40
N ALA A 169 -1.25 -26.15 -8.98
CA ALA A 169 -0.90 -24.92 -8.25
C ALA A 169 -1.06 -23.69 -9.14
N MET A 170 -0.45 -23.65 -10.32
CA MET A 170 -0.52 -22.50 -11.23
C MET A 170 -1.93 -22.16 -11.70
N PRO A 171 -2.77 -23.11 -12.15
CA PRO A 171 -4.17 -22.81 -12.45
C PRO A 171 -4.92 -22.17 -11.27
N LYS A 172 -4.66 -22.63 -10.04
CA LYS A 172 -5.25 -22.08 -8.82
C LYS A 172 -4.78 -20.65 -8.54
N VAL A 173 -3.46 -20.41 -8.64
CA VAL A 173 -2.87 -19.07 -8.51
C VAL A 173 -3.50 -18.09 -9.50
N VAL A 174 -3.58 -18.46 -10.78
CA VAL A 174 -4.20 -17.63 -11.82
C VAL A 174 -5.66 -17.33 -11.48
N SER A 175 -6.43 -18.35 -11.05
CA SER A 175 -7.82 -18.14 -10.61
C SER A 175 -7.94 -17.15 -9.46
N HIS A 176 -7.06 -17.24 -8.44
CA HIS A 176 -7.05 -16.37 -7.27
C HIS A 176 -6.68 -14.94 -7.64
N LEU A 177 -5.66 -14.76 -8.48
CA LEU A 177 -5.28 -13.42 -8.97
C LEU A 177 -6.40 -12.79 -9.78
N LEU A 178 -7.05 -13.56 -10.66
CA LEU A 178 -8.16 -13.06 -11.48
C LEU A 178 -9.36 -12.64 -10.63
N GLN A 179 -9.63 -13.28 -9.49
CA GLN A 179 -10.68 -12.84 -8.57
C GLN A 179 -10.38 -11.42 -8.03
N CYS A 180 -9.14 -11.18 -7.60
CA CYS A 180 -8.75 -9.85 -7.10
C CYS A 180 -8.76 -8.79 -8.20
N VAL A 181 -8.28 -9.13 -9.40
CA VAL A 181 -8.32 -8.21 -10.55
C VAL A 181 -9.75 -7.90 -10.95
N ALA A 182 -10.64 -8.89 -10.99
CA ALA A 182 -12.06 -8.68 -11.30
C ALA A 182 -12.72 -7.72 -10.29
N HIS A 183 -12.38 -7.84 -9.00
CA HIS A 183 -12.87 -6.94 -7.96
C HIS A 183 -12.37 -5.50 -8.17
N SER A 184 -11.06 -5.30 -8.42
CA SER A 184 -10.51 -3.97 -8.75
C SER A 184 -11.16 -3.36 -10.00
N VAL A 185 -11.45 -4.18 -11.03
CA VAL A 185 -12.16 -3.72 -12.24
C VAL A 185 -13.61 -3.31 -11.92
N ALA A 186 -14.29 -4.04 -11.03
CA ALA A 186 -15.65 -3.67 -10.58
C ALA A 186 -15.64 -2.33 -9.86
N ILE A 187 -14.70 -2.10 -8.94
CA ILE A 187 -14.51 -0.81 -8.26
C ILE A 187 -14.26 0.30 -9.28
N LYS A 188 -13.34 0.08 -10.23
CA LYS A 188 -13.05 1.09 -11.27
C LYS A 188 -14.30 1.46 -12.08
N ARG A 189 -15.15 0.50 -12.42
CA ARG A 189 -16.39 0.76 -13.16
C ARG A 189 -17.41 1.55 -12.33
N GLN A 190 -17.45 1.35 -11.03
CA GLN A 190 -18.42 1.99 -10.13
C GLN A 190 -17.96 3.39 -9.68
N THR A 191 -16.67 3.57 -9.43
CA THR A 191 -16.11 4.76 -8.77
C THR A 191 -15.15 5.58 -9.65
N GLY A 192 -14.66 5.01 -10.75
CA GLY A 192 -13.59 5.57 -11.56
C GLY A 192 -12.18 5.35 -10.99
N GLN A 193 -12.05 4.87 -9.75
CA GLN A 193 -10.76 4.65 -9.10
C GLN A 193 -10.02 3.44 -9.70
N HIS A 194 -8.76 3.63 -10.02
CA HIS A 194 -7.91 2.54 -10.51
C HIS A 194 -7.00 2.05 -9.39
N ILE A 195 -7.04 0.74 -9.10
CA ILE A 195 -6.18 0.08 -8.13
C ILE A 195 -5.46 -1.05 -8.82
N ALA A 196 -4.14 -0.93 -8.94
CA ALA A 196 -3.27 -1.94 -9.51
C ALA A 196 -2.81 -2.94 -8.43
N LEU A 197 -2.78 -4.23 -8.78
CA LEU A 197 -2.14 -5.26 -7.98
C LEU A 197 -0.74 -5.51 -8.54
N ALA A 198 0.28 -5.32 -7.72
CA ALA A 198 1.69 -5.44 -8.08
C ALA A 198 2.31 -6.66 -7.40
N LEU A 199 2.67 -7.68 -8.17
CA LEU A 199 3.43 -8.81 -7.68
C LEU A 199 4.90 -8.41 -7.52
N GLU A 200 5.46 -8.58 -6.32
CA GLU A 200 6.88 -8.27 -6.06
C GLU A 200 7.74 -9.49 -6.36
N PRO A 201 8.63 -9.46 -7.38
CA PRO A 201 9.59 -10.53 -7.56
C PRO A 201 10.66 -10.47 -6.47
N GLU A 202 10.86 -11.60 -5.80
CA GLU A 202 11.80 -11.73 -4.70
C GLU A 202 12.78 -12.89 -4.94
N PRO A 203 13.98 -12.86 -4.34
CA PRO A 203 14.88 -14.01 -4.40
C PRO A 203 14.20 -15.28 -3.88
N ALA A 204 14.36 -16.38 -4.60
CA ALA A 204 13.80 -17.68 -4.27
C ALA A 204 12.25 -17.79 -4.40
N CYS A 205 11.63 -16.97 -5.24
CA CYS A 205 10.25 -17.16 -5.67
C CYS A 205 10.19 -17.79 -7.08
#